data_b7884d52f9aa3247e1e41aec3c589e97
#
_entry.id   b7884d52f9aa3247e1e41aec3c589e97
#
_cell.length_a   1.000
_cell.length_b   1.000
_cell.length_c   1.000
_cell.angle_alpha   90.00
_cell.angle_beta   90.00
_cell.angle_gamma   90.00
#
_symmetry.space_group_name_H-M   'P 1'
#
loop_
_entity.id
_entity.type
_entity.pdbx_description
1 polymer ?
#
loop_
_entity_poly.entity_id
_entity_poly.type
_entity_poly.pdbx_seq_one_letter_code
_entity_poly.pdbx_strand_id
1 'polypeptide(L)'
;MKNKYFILIVLLSIAVIALISCNVDREGKVEDAKENVIEANQDLKEAQALYEKEWQQFKSEAELKIDANQKSIDELKAEIKTASSKFKAKYEKEVMVLEQKNAELRKSINEYKYEGKDKWEEYKRDFNNNMDVIANGIKDFFSEKE
;
A
#
# COMPACT_ATOMS: atom_id res chain seq x y z
N MET A 1 -48.63 -47.14 -42.06
CA MET A 1 -48.11 -45.74 -42.18
C MET A 1 -48.29 -44.89 -40.93
N LYS A 2 -49.29 -45.14 -40.08
CA LYS A 2 -49.57 -44.33 -38.88
C LYS A 2 -48.43 -44.39 -37.82
N ASN A 3 -47.73 -45.51 -37.65
CA ASN A 3 -46.67 -45.63 -36.63
C ASN A 3 -45.38 -44.83 -36.91
N LYS A 4 -45.08 -44.55 -38.16
CA LYS A 4 -43.87 -43.75 -38.51
C LYS A 4 -44.00 -42.27 -38.11
N TYR A 5 -45.18 -41.72 -38.25
CA TYR A 5 -45.45 -40.34 -37.83
C TYR A 5 -45.52 -40.18 -36.31
N PHE A 6 -45.96 -41.21 -35.61
CA PHE A 6 -45.99 -41.21 -34.16
C PHE A 6 -44.61 -41.19 -33.55
N ILE A 7 -43.68 -42.00 -34.10
CA ILE A 7 -42.27 -42.02 -33.70
C ILE A 7 -41.58 -40.67 -34.01
N LEU A 8 -41.89 -40.08 -35.17
CA LEU A 8 -41.34 -38.74 -35.54
C LEU A 8 -41.83 -37.62 -34.61
N ILE A 9 -43.08 -37.63 -34.18
CA ILE A 9 -43.65 -36.68 -33.23
C ILE A 9 -43.03 -36.82 -31.84
N VAL A 10 -42.80 -38.05 -31.38
CA VAL A 10 -42.17 -38.34 -30.08
C VAL A 10 -40.70 -37.89 -30.08
N LEU A 11 -39.97 -38.12 -31.17
CA LEU A 11 -38.57 -37.67 -31.30
C LEU A 11 -38.46 -36.16 -31.38
N LEU A 12 -39.42 -35.47 -32.02
CA LEU A 12 -39.43 -34.03 -32.09
C LEU A 12 -39.73 -33.35 -30.73
N SER A 13 -40.58 -33.97 -29.89
CA SER A 13 -40.90 -33.47 -28.57
C SER A 13 -39.76 -33.60 -27.59
N ILE A 14 -38.93 -34.65 -27.68
CA ILE A 14 -37.74 -34.84 -26.84
C ILE A 14 -36.65 -33.79 -27.18
N ALA A 15 -36.51 -33.42 -28.47
CA ALA A 15 -35.53 -32.41 -28.90
C ALA A 15 -35.89 -31.00 -28.37
N VAL A 16 -37.18 -30.67 -28.23
CA VAL A 16 -37.60 -29.37 -27.70
C VAL A 16 -37.39 -29.27 -26.19
N ILE A 17 -37.55 -30.36 -25.44
CA ILE A 17 -37.31 -30.39 -23.99
C ILE A 17 -35.80 -30.20 -23.68
N ALA A 18 -34.90 -30.78 -24.51
CA ALA A 18 -33.45 -30.62 -24.34
C ALA A 18 -32.99 -29.18 -24.56
N LEU A 19 -33.63 -28.40 -25.42
CA LEU A 19 -33.31 -26.99 -25.66
C LEU A 19 -33.77 -26.05 -24.54
N ILE A 20 -34.85 -26.39 -23.83
CA ILE A 20 -35.35 -25.59 -22.70
C ILE A 20 -34.48 -25.82 -21.45
N SER A 21 -33.99 -27.05 -21.21
CA SER A 21 -33.07 -27.35 -20.08
C SER A 21 -31.75 -26.58 -20.14
N CYS A 22 -31.21 -26.33 -21.35
CA CYS A 22 -29.96 -25.57 -21.50
C CYS A 22 -30.09 -24.06 -21.25
N ASN A 23 -31.30 -23.52 -21.30
CA ASN A 23 -31.51 -22.07 -21.12
C ASN A 23 -31.65 -21.68 -19.64
N VAL A 24 -32.25 -22.54 -18.82
CA VAL A 24 -32.43 -22.29 -17.38
C VAL A 24 -31.09 -22.30 -16.64
N ASP A 25 -30.16 -23.20 -16.99
CA ASP A 25 -28.82 -23.25 -16.41
C ASP A 25 -27.92 -22.05 -16.84
N ARG A 26 -28.20 -21.42 -17.94
CA ARG A 26 -27.45 -20.23 -18.39
C ARG A 26 -27.88 -18.96 -17.67
N GLU A 27 -29.14 -18.76 -17.43
CA GLU A 27 -29.64 -17.59 -16.72
C GLU A 27 -29.18 -17.60 -15.26
N GLY A 28 -29.22 -18.74 -14.56
CA GLY A 28 -28.68 -18.90 -13.21
C GLY A 28 -27.19 -18.59 -13.14
N LYS A 29 -26.38 -19.13 -14.05
CA LYS A 29 -24.93 -18.85 -14.08
C LYS A 29 -24.57 -17.39 -14.41
N VAL A 30 -25.41 -16.71 -15.18
CA VAL A 30 -25.23 -15.29 -15.48
C VAL A 30 -25.58 -14.42 -14.28
N GLU A 31 -26.61 -14.79 -13.53
CA GLU A 31 -27.02 -14.09 -12.30
C GLU A 31 -25.97 -14.26 -11.21
N ASP A 32 -25.50 -15.49 -10.96
CA ASP A 32 -24.42 -15.79 -10.02
C ASP A 32 -23.12 -15.03 -10.39
N ALA A 33 -22.78 -14.97 -11.69
CA ALA A 33 -21.63 -14.21 -12.16
C ALA A 33 -21.78 -12.70 -11.95
N LYS A 34 -22.97 -12.14 -12.10
CA LYS A 34 -23.25 -10.73 -11.82
C LYS A 34 -23.15 -10.43 -10.32
N GLU A 35 -23.70 -11.30 -9.49
CA GLU A 35 -23.63 -11.16 -8.03
C GLU A 35 -22.17 -11.18 -7.55
N ASN A 36 -21.37 -12.15 -8.03
CA ASN A 36 -19.92 -12.21 -7.76
C ASN A 36 -19.16 -10.95 -8.22
N VAL A 37 -19.53 -10.37 -9.35
CA VAL A 37 -18.92 -9.11 -9.83
C VAL A 37 -19.30 -7.93 -8.95
N ILE A 38 -20.54 -7.88 -8.47
CA ILE A 38 -21.02 -6.82 -7.55
C ILE A 38 -20.26 -6.93 -6.23
N GLU A 39 -20.19 -8.13 -5.65
CA GLU A 39 -19.46 -8.41 -4.42
C GLU A 39 -17.96 -8.05 -4.55
N ALA A 40 -17.30 -8.53 -5.59
CA ALA A 40 -15.89 -8.19 -5.86
C ALA A 40 -15.64 -6.67 -6.03
N ASN A 41 -16.58 -5.95 -6.64
CA ASN A 41 -16.49 -4.49 -6.75
C ASN A 41 -16.69 -3.78 -5.40
N GLN A 42 -17.52 -4.34 -4.54
CA GLN A 42 -17.74 -3.81 -3.20
C GLN A 42 -16.52 -4.04 -2.33
N ASP A 43 -15.97 -5.25 -2.33
CA ASP A 43 -14.72 -5.60 -1.64
C ASP A 43 -13.55 -4.72 -2.09
N LEU A 44 -13.45 -4.45 -3.39
CA LEU A 44 -12.43 -3.55 -3.93
C LEU A 44 -12.58 -2.13 -3.38
N LYS A 45 -13.80 -1.60 -3.32
CA LYS A 45 -14.06 -0.26 -2.77
C LYS A 45 -13.74 -0.18 -1.28
N GLU A 46 -14.11 -1.21 -0.52
CA GLU A 46 -13.79 -1.29 0.90
C GLU A 46 -12.27 -1.36 1.14
N ALA A 47 -11.57 -2.20 0.38
CA ALA A 47 -10.11 -2.28 0.45
C ALA A 47 -9.43 -0.96 0.08
N GLN A 48 -9.92 -0.25 -0.93
CA GLN A 48 -9.41 1.08 -1.30
C GLN A 48 -9.65 2.11 -0.20
N ALA A 49 -10.83 2.11 0.43
CA ALA A 49 -11.15 3.04 1.51
C ALA A 49 -10.30 2.78 2.77
N LEU A 50 -10.07 1.51 3.10
CA LEU A 50 -9.17 1.13 4.20
C LEU A 50 -7.73 1.58 3.93
N TYR A 51 -7.23 1.32 2.73
CA TYR A 51 -5.89 1.76 2.34
C TYR A 51 -5.75 3.29 2.42
N GLU A 52 -6.71 4.04 1.88
CA GLU A 52 -6.67 5.51 1.91
C GLU A 52 -6.59 6.03 3.35
N LYS A 53 -7.36 5.45 4.26
CA LYS A 53 -7.32 5.79 5.67
C LYS A 53 -5.95 5.47 6.30
N GLU A 54 -5.41 4.27 6.07
CA GLU A 54 -4.10 3.88 6.56
C GLU A 54 -3.00 4.79 6.01
N TRP A 55 -3.07 5.12 4.72
CA TRP A 55 -2.14 6.03 4.08
C TRP A 55 -2.14 7.42 4.72
N GLN A 56 -3.32 8.01 4.93
CA GLN A 56 -3.44 9.33 5.53
C GLN A 56 -2.88 9.35 6.96
N GLN A 57 -3.15 8.32 7.74
CA GLN A 57 -2.59 8.18 9.09
C GLN A 57 -1.07 8.06 9.05
N PHE A 58 -0.55 7.14 8.25
CA PHE A 58 0.88 6.92 8.11
C PHE A 58 1.61 8.18 7.63
N LYS A 59 1.05 8.86 6.62
CA LYS A 59 1.62 10.10 6.08
C LYS A 59 1.70 11.17 7.15
N SER A 60 0.62 11.40 7.89
CA SER A 60 0.59 12.39 8.97
C SER A 60 1.62 12.09 10.07
N GLU A 61 1.72 10.84 10.52
CA GLU A 61 2.70 10.43 11.52
C GLU A 61 4.14 10.54 10.99
N ALA A 62 4.36 10.18 9.73
CA ALA A 62 5.66 10.28 9.08
C ALA A 62 6.13 11.74 8.97
N GLU A 63 5.25 12.64 8.55
CA GLU A 63 5.55 14.08 8.44
C GLU A 63 5.91 14.67 9.80
N LEU A 64 5.18 14.34 10.86
CA LEU A 64 5.51 14.79 12.23
C LEU A 64 6.89 14.31 12.69
N LYS A 65 7.24 13.04 12.42
CA LYS A 65 8.55 12.48 12.75
C LYS A 65 9.67 13.11 11.93
N ILE A 66 9.46 13.33 10.64
CA ILE A 66 10.41 14.02 9.75
C ILE A 66 10.68 15.45 10.25
N ASP A 67 9.65 16.17 10.67
CA ASP A 67 9.77 17.53 11.19
C ASP A 67 10.50 17.56 12.53
N ALA A 68 10.22 16.60 13.42
CA ALA A 68 10.95 16.43 14.67
C ALA A 68 12.43 16.12 14.44
N ASN A 69 12.74 15.21 13.52
CA ASN A 69 14.11 14.92 13.12
C ASN A 69 14.82 16.16 12.55
N GLN A 70 14.13 16.91 11.68
CA GLN A 70 14.71 18.14 11.11
C GLN A 70 15.08 19.13 12.20
N LYS A 71 14.20 19.33 13.19
CA LYS A 71 14.48 20.21 14.32
C LYS A 71 15.72 19.75 15.09
N SER A 72 15.81 18.47 15.41
CA SER A 72 16.99 17.93 16.10
C SER A 72 18.27 18.06 15.28
N ILE A 73 18.20 17.83 13.97
CA ILE A 73 19.35 18.03 13.04
C ILE A 73 19.79 19.50 13.04
N ASP A 74 18.85 20.44 13.05
CA ASP A 74 19.19 21.87 13.10
C ASP A 74 19.84 22.26 14.44
N GLU A 75 19.42 21.67 15.56
CA GLU A 75 20.05 21.78 16.87
C GLU A 75 21.49 21.22 16.83
N LEU A 76 21.71 20.03 16.25
CA LEU A 76 23.04 19.46 16.07
C LEU A 76 23.94 20.39 15.23
N LYS A 77 23.41 20.92 14.13
CA LYS A 77 24.18 21.88 13.28
C LYS A 77 24.57 23.16 14.05
N ALA A 78 23.69 23.64 14.92
CA ALA A 78 24.00 24.81 15.75
C ALA A 78 25.10 24.50 16.77
N GLU A 79 25.04 23.33 17.41
CA GLU A 79 26.06 22.89 18.37
C GLU A 79 27.45 22.69 17.73
N ILE A 80 27.49 22.04 16.55
CA ILE A 80 28.75 21.84 15.81
C ILE A 80 29.42 23.18 15.46
N LYS A 81 28.67 24.23 15.16
CA LYS A 81 29.23 25.55 14.82
C LYS A 81 30.06 26.14 15.96
N THR A 82 29.67 25.87 17.20
CA THR A 82 30.32 26.41 18.41
C THR A 82 31.30 25.44 19.06
N ALA A 83 31.38 24.20 18.58
CA ALA A 83 32.22 23.16 19.12
C ALA A 83 33.70 23.32 18.75
N SER A 84 34.57 22.55 19.44
CA SER A 84 35.99 22.49 19.10
C SER A 84 36.22 21.97 17.66
N SER A 85 37.33 22.37 17.03
CA SER A 85 37.67 21.95 15.65
C SER A 85 37.71 20.43 15.50
N LYS A 86 38.12 19.69 16.54
CA LYS A 86 38.18 18.23 16.54
C LYS A 86 36.78 17.63 16.53
N PHE A 87 35.88 18.15 17.34
CA PHE A 87 34.49 17.72 17.42
C PHE A 87 33.75 18.04 16.11
N LYS A 88 33.90 19.24 15.61
CA LYS A 88 33.35 19.66 14.32
C LYS A 88 33.81 18.73 13.18
N ALA A 89 35.07 18.42 13.07
CA ALA A 89 35.60 17.54 12.02
C ALA A 89 35.02 16.12 12.11
N LYS A 90 34.72 15.63 13.33
CA LYS A 90 34.10 14.31 13.53
C LYS A 90 32.64 14.28 13.05
N TYR A 91 31.82 15.26 13.44
CA TYR A 91 30.38 15.16 13.32
C TYR A 91 29.75 15.91 12.14
N GLU A 92 30.46 16.88 11.54
CA GLU A 92 29.91 17.67 10.44
C GLU A 92 29.42 16.79 9.28
N LYS A 93 30.20 15.77 8.92
CA LYS A 93 29.82 14.82 7.86
C LYS A 93 28.62 13.96 8.24
N GLU A 94 28.57 13.49 9.49
CA GLU A 94 27.48 12.64 9.99
C GLU A 94 26.18 13.41 9.99
N VAL A 95 26.17 14.65 10.49
CA VAL A 95 24.97 15.49 10.49
C VAL A 95 24.49 15.82 9.07
N MET A 96 25.39 16.03 8.12
CA MET A 96 25.01 16.19 6.71
C MET A 96 24.32 14.94 6.15
N VAL A 97 24.79 13.74 6.53
CA VAL A 97 24.15 12.47 6.12
C VAL A 97 22.76 12.33 6.73
N LEU A 98 22.58 12.69 8.01
CA LEU A 98 21.25 12.68 8.65
C LEU A 98 20.28 13.64 7.96
N GLU A 99 20.74 14.86 7.64
CA GLU A 99 19.95 15.86 6.91
C GLU A 99 19.52 15.35 5.54
N GLN A 100 20.46 14.76 4.78
CA GLN A 100 20.16 14.18 3.47
C GLN A 100 19.12 13.05 3.59
N LYS A 101 19.31 12.12 4.52
CA LYS A 101 18.37 11.02 4.75
C LYS A 101 16.96 11.52 5.15
N ASN A 102 16.88 12.56 5.98
CA ASN A 102 15.62 13.16 6.37
C ASN A 102 14.90 13.81 5.18
N ALA A 103 15.65 14.47 4.29
CA ALA A 103 15.13 15.04 3.05
C ALA A 103 14.65 13.94 2.07
N GLU A 104 15.38 12.83 1.97
CA GLU A 104 15.02 11.67 1.16
C GLU A 104 13.71 11.03 1.66
N LEU A 105 13.53 10.89 2.98
CA LEU A 105 12.27 10.41 3.56
C LEU A 105 11.10 11.35 3.26
N ARG A 106 11.30 12.66 3.38
CA ARG A 106 10.29 13.67 3.02
C ARG A 106 9.90 13.58 1.55
N LYS A 107 10.86 13.39 0.67
CA LYS A 107 10.61 13.18 -0.76
C LYS A 107 9.84 11.87 -0.98
N SER A 108 10.30 10.78 -0.39
CA SER A 108 9.69 9.45 -0.51
C SER A 108 8.21 9.46 -0.10
N ILE A 109 7.86 10.07 1.05
CA ILE A 109 6.46 10.11 1.53
C ILE A 109 5.56 10.98 0.63
N ASN A 110 6.10 11.98 -0.03
CA ASN A 110 5.34 12.84 -0.95
C ASN A 110 5.15 12.23 -2.35
N GLU A 111 6.08 11.37 -2.77
CA GLU A 111 6.08 10.76 -4.10
C GLU A 111 5.51 9.34 -4.12
N TYR A 112 5.22 8.76 -2.94
CA TYR A 112 4.72 7.40 -2.83
C TYR A 112 3.40 7.21 -3.59
N LYS A 113 3.33 6.11 -4.37
CA LYS A 113 2.12 5.66 -5.07
C LYS A 113 1.81 4.24 -4.66
N TYR A 114 0.55 3.98 -4.41
CA TYR A 114 0.10 2.64 -4.05
C TYR A 114 0.19 1.68 -5.24
N GLU A 115 0.90 0.58 -5.03
CA GLU A 115 1.09 -0.49 -6.02
C GLU A 115 0.61 -1.87 -5.51
N GLY A 116 -0.29 -1.87 -4.52
CA GLY A 116 -0.83 -3.07 -3.90
C GLY A 116 -0.35 -3.28 -2.46
N LYS A 117 -1.04 -4.19 -1.75
CA LYS A 117 -0.85 -4.41 -0.30
C LYS A 117 0.57 -4.81 0.06
N ASP A 118 1.16 -5.75 -0.69
CA ASP A 118 2.51 -6.26 -0.37
C ASP A 118 3.57 -5.16 -0.52
N LYS A 119 3.45 -4.32 -1.56
CA LYS A 119 4.32 -3.17 -1.78
C LYS A 119 4.12 -2.08 -0.73
N TRP A 120 2.90 -1.91 -0.24
CA TRP A 120 2.60 -1.00 0.85
C TRP A 120 3.26 -1.43 2.17
N GLU A 121 3.18 -2.71 2.52
CA GLU A 121 3.85 -3.25 3.72
C GLU A 121 5.39 -3.17 3.62
N GLU A 122 5.95 -3.45 2.45
CA GLU A 122 7.37 -3.28 2.17
C GLU A 122 7.80 -1.81 2.36
N TYR A 123 7.07 -0.88 1.76
CA TYR A 123 7.33 0.55 1.87
C TYR A 123 7.29 1.05 3.32
N LYS A 124 6.26 0.70 4.09
CA LYS A 124 6.15 1.08 5.51
C LYS A 124 7.34 0.59 6.32
N ARG A 125 7.73 -0.66 6.13
CA ARG A 125 8.87 -1.26 6.82
C ARG A 125 10.17 -0.50 6.49
N ASP A 126 10.44 -0.27 5.21
CA ASP A 126 11.67 0.36 4.76
C ASP A 126 11.73 1.83 5.17
N PHE A 127 10.60 2.53 5.11
CA PHE A 127 10.47 3.89 5.61
C PHE A 127 10.76 3.98 7.11
N ASN A 128 10.17 3.10 7.94
CA ASN A 128 10.40 3.08 9.37
C ASN A 128 11.86 2.74 9.71
N ASN A 129 12.47 1.77 9.03
CA ASN A 129 13.90 1.45 9.21
C ASN A 129 14.80 2.66 8.94
N ASN A 130 14.53 3.42 7.89
CA ASN A 130 15.29 4.64 7.60
C ASN A 130 15.03 5.75 8.63
N MET A 131 13.81 5.85 9.15
CA MET A 131 13.47 6.76 10.23
C MET A 131 14.26 6.43 11.52
N ASP A 132 14.34 5.14 11.86
CA ASP A 132 15.09 4.65 13.02
C ASP A 132 16.61 4.93 12.88
N VAL A 133 17.17 4.80 11.69
CA VAL A 133 18.58 5.16 11.41
C VAL A 133 18.84 6.62 11.75
N ILE A 134 17.94 7.53 11.36
CA ILE A 134 18.08 8.96 11.67
C ILE A 134 17.94 9.20 13.17
N ALA A 135 16.91 8.64 13.80
CA ALA A 135 16.67 8.80 15.24
C ALA A 135 17.84 8.29 16.09
N ASN A 136 18.42 7.14 15.73
CA ASN A 136 19.60 6.59 16.40
C ASN A 136 20.83 7.47 16.19
N GLY A 137 21.09 7.95 14.97
CA GLY A 137 22.22 8.85 14.71
C GLY A 137 22.11 10.17 15.51
N ILE A 138 20.91 10.72 15.64
CA ILE A 138 20.67 11.90 16.48
C ILE A 138 20.95 11.57 17.95
N LYS A 139 20.46 10.44 18.45
CA LYS A 139 20.65 9.99 19.82
C LYS A 139 22.14 9.77 20.13
N ASP A 140 22.88 9.11 19.24
CA ASP A 140 24.30 8.79 19.43
C ASP A 140 25.12 10.07 19.56
N PHE A 141 24.82 11.09 18.76
CA PHE A 141 25.46 12.39 18.89
C PHE A 141 25.30 12.99 20.29
N PHE A 142 24.09 13.01 20.83
CA PHE A 142 23.84 13.59 22.17
C PHE A 142 24.43 12.73 23.30
N SER A 143 24.53 11.41 23.14
CA SER A 143 25.10 10.50 24.13
C SER A 143 26.61 10.62 24.25
N GLU A 144 27.34 10.95 23.17
CA GLU A 144 28.80 11.12 23.18
C GLU A 144 29.24 12.50 23.70
N LYS A 145 28.29 13.40 23.91
CA LYS A 145 28.55 14.74 24.42
C LYS A 145 28.64 14.78 25.95
N GLU A 146 27.99 13.83 26.64
CA GLU A 146 28.04 13.72 28.12
C GLU A 146 29.35 13.08 28.57
#